data_bf0c5f5f64974066f0f48159e3aa3db4
#
_entry.id   bf0c5f5f64974066f0f48159e3aa3db4
#
_cell.length_a   1.000
_cell.length_b   1.000
_cell.length_c   1.000
_cell.angle_alpha   90.00
_cell.angle_beta   90.00
_cell.angle_gamma   90.00
#
_symmetry.space_group_name_H-M   'P 1'
#
loop_
_entity.id
_entity.type
_entity.pdbx_description
1 polymer ?
#
loop_
_entity_poly.entity_id
_entity_poly.type
_entity_poly.pdbx_seq_one_letter_code
_entity_poly.pdbx_strand_id
1 'polypeptide(L)'
;MCPNFLGVGNETGCKLSDLTVTGYATMSAGQFMLKPLTATGTAESGPYYWVDIPAQGKKGWFLNAAGTSQIPGGAESVSLAAGRAVWCLGKGLKLVPAGMVNESLVAFTSNSGTGYTAMGNCTPVDITLDKLTVSGYATMSAGQLMLKLLTPTGTAESGPYYWVDIPAQSKRGWFLNAAGTSQIPGGASSVTIAAGRGFWCLGKGLTLNIPAPVLD
;
A
#
# COMPACT_ATOMS: atom_id res chain seq x y z
N MET A 1 -19.87 -3.70 0.09
CA MET A 1 -18.98 -2.52 -0.09
C MET A 1 -17.58 -3.02 0.19
N CYS A 2 -16.71 -3.06 -0.81
CA CYS A 2 -15.42 -3.72 -0.71
C CYS A 2 -14.33 -2.70 -0.37
N PRO A 3 -13.50 -2.93 0.66
CA PRO A 3 -12.37 -2.07 0.97
C PRO A 3 -11.29 -2.19 -0.09
N ASN A 4 -10.64 -1.09 -0.38
CA ASN A 4 -9.44 -1.04 -1.22
C ASN A 4 -8.22 -0.75 -0.36
N PHE A 5 -7.14 -1.48 -0.58
CA PHE A 5 -5.84 -1.19 0.00
C PHE A 5 -5.01 -0.41 -1.02
N LEU A 6 -4.52 0.75 -0.62
CA LEU A 6 -3.71 1.63 -1.45
C LEU A 6 -2.38 1.91 -0.77
N GLY A 7 -1.31 2.01 -1.54
CA GLY A 7 0.00 2.43 -1.06
C GLY A 7 0.14 3.96 -1.07
N VAL A 8 0.85 4.51 -0.09
CA VAL A 8 1.15 5.94 -0.01
C VAL A 8 2.46 6.23 -0.75
N GLY A 9 2.39 7.01 -1.81
CA GLY A 9 3.42 7.12 -2.85
C GLY A 9 4.40 8.29 -2.76
N ASN A 10 4.75 8.81 -1.58
CA ASN A 10 5.73 9.88 -1.42
C ASN A 10 6.92 9.46 -0.58
N GLU A 11 8.12 10.04 -0.79
CA GLU A 11 9.34 9.74 -0.02
C GLU A 11 9.17 9.93 1.49
N THR A 12 8.47 10.98 1.88
CA THR A 12 8.24 11.35 3.28
C THR A 12 6.83 10.98 3.77
N GLY A 13 6.05 10.28 2.95
CA GLY A 13 4.62 10.17 3.14
C GLY A 13 3.88 11.40 2.62
N CYS A 14 2.57 11.45 2.81
CA CYS A 14 1.75 12.61 2.48
C CYS A 14 0.83 12.95 3.66
N LYS A 15 0.26 14.13 3.61
CA LYS A 15 -0.79 14.51 4.54
C LYS A 15 -2.16 14.13 3.98
N LEU A 16 -3.12 13.97 4.86
CA LEU A 16 -4.49 13.70 4.42
C LEU A 16 -5.05 14.87 3.56
N SER A 17 -4.59 16.10 3.80
CA SER A 17 -4.93 17.29 2.99
C SER A 17 -4.46 17.19 1.53
N ASP A 18 -3.40 16.42 1.25
CA ASP A 18 -2.86 16.23 -0.10
C ASP A 18 -3.67 15.23 -0.92
N LEU A 19 -4.65 14.58 -0.30
CA LEU A 19 -5.50 13.61 -0.94
C LEU A 19 -6.85 14.23 -1.29
N THR A 20 -7.27 14.09 -2.54
CA THR A 20 -8.60 14.45 -3.00
C THR A 20 -9.35 13.24 -3.53
N VAL A 21 -10.67 13.30 -3.49
CA VAL A 21 -11.53 12.25 -4.03
C VAL A 21 -12.25 12.78 -5.27
N THR A 22 -12.26 11.97 -6.32
CA THR A 22 -12.90 12.30 -7.60
C THR A 22 -13.81 11.16 -8.06
N GLY A 23 -14.52 11.36 -9.16
CA GLY A 23 -15.44 10.36 -9.72
C GLY A 23 -16.88 10.49 -9.23
N TYR A 24 -17.25 11.66 -8.70
CA TYR A 24 -18.62 11.99 -8.31
C TYR A 24 -19.03 13.35 -8.93
N ALA A 25 -20.32 13.51 -9.14
CA ALA A 25 -20.89 14.80 -9.56
C ALA A 25 -21.31 15.65 -8.34
N THR A 26 -21.99 15.04 -7.38
CA THR A 26 -22.43 15.68 -6.13
C THR A 26 -22.43 14.66 -4.99
N MET A 27 -22.21 15.11 -3.77
CA MET A 27 -22.35 14.31 -2.55
C MET A 27 -23.41 14.92 -1.64
N SER A 28 -24.24 14.09 -1.02
CA SER A 28 -25.12 14.49 0.08
C SER A 28 -24.54 14.19 1.46
N ALA A 29 -23.58 13.27 1.49
CA ALA A 29 -22.82 12.87 2.67
C ALA A 29 -21.48 12.28 2.22
N GLY A 30 -20.55 12.05 3.15
CA GLY A 30 -19.28 11.41 2.85
C GLY A 30 -19.48 10.01 2.28
N GLN A 31 -19.11 9.83 1.03
CA GLN A 31 -19.24 8.56 0.30
C GLN A 31 -17.91 7.83 0.16
N PHE A 32 -16.83 8.47 0.55
CA PHE A 32 -15.49 7.89 0.59
C PHE A 32 -14.95 7.95 2.01
N MET A 33 -14.45 6.84 2.48
CA MET A 33 -13.84 6.70 3.81
C MET A 33 -12.42 6.17 3.66
N LEU A 34 -11.51 6.72 4.45
CA LEU A 34 -10.12 6.30 4.51
C LEU A 34 -9.74 6.00 5.96
N LYS A 35 -9.01 4.90 6.17
CA LYS A 35 -8.37 4.56 7.44
C LYS A 35 -6.87 4.33 7.19
N PRO A 36 -6.00 5.14 7.75
CA PRO A 36 -4.58 4.82 7.83
C PRO A 36 -4.37 3.52 8.60
N LEU A 37 -3.43 2.71 8.14
CA LEU A 37 -3.11 1.45 8.78
C LEU A 37 -1.75 1.52 9.46
N THR A 38 -1.67 0.93 10.66
CA THR A 38 -0.39 0.65 11.33
C THR A 38 0.42 -0.37 10.53
N ALA A 39 1.69 -0.56 10.87
CA ALA A 39 2.52 -1.61 10.29
C ALA A 39 1.90 -3.01 10.42
N THR A 40 1.09 -3.24 11.45
CA THR A 40 0.42 -4.53 11.68
C THR A 40 -0.93 -4.65 11.00
N GLY A 41 -1.34 -3.63 10.21
CA GLY A 41 -2.59 -3.64 9.46
C GLY A 41 -3.84 -3.30 10.28
N THR A 42 -3.67 -2.86 11.52
CA THR A 42 -4.78 -2.31 12.32
C THR A 42 -5.00 -0.85 11.97
N ALA A 43 -6.20 -0.32 12.20
CA ALA A 43 -6.46 1.10 12.02
C ALA A 43 -5.60 1.92 12.99
N GLU A 44 -4.81 2.86 12.47
CA GLU A 44 -3.97 3.76 13.26
C GLU A 44 -4.78 4.93 13.79
N SER A 45 -5.64 5.47 12.94
CA SER A 45 -6.50 6.61 13.23
C SER A 45 -7.71 6.64 12.31
N GLY A 46 -8.61 7.56 12.52
CA GLY A 46 -9.84 7.72 11.72
C GLY A 46 -10.99 6.84 12.21
N PRO A 47 -11.98 6.51 11.38
CA PRO A 47 -12.03 6.77 9.92
C PRO A 47 -12.15 8.25 9.56
N TYR A 48 -11.60 8.61 8.41
CA TYR A 48 -11.75 9.92 7.79
C TYR A 48 -12.69 9.83 6.59
N TYR A 49 -13.58 10.80 6.44
CA TYR A 49 -14.58 10.84 5.38
C TYR A 49 -14.33 12.04 4.48
N TRP A 50 -14.26 11.81 3.18
CA TRP A 50 -14.30 12.89 2.20
C TRP A 50 -15.74 13.36 2.04
N VAL A 51 -15.96 14.64 2.20
CA VAL A 51 -17.28 15.30 2.09
C VAL A 51 -17.15 16.42 1.07
N ASP A 52 -18.08 16.49 0.13
CA ASP A 52 -18.22 17.62 -0.81
C ASP A 52 -19.72 17.93 -0.95
N ILE A 53 -20.22 18.83 -0.10
CA ILE A 53 -21.63 19.25 -0.04
C ILE A 53 -21.66 20.76 -0.28
N PRO A 54 -21.69 21.21 -1.54
CA PRO A 54 -21.64 22.65 -1.89
C PRO A 54 -22.75 23.46 -1.24
N ALA A 55 -23.96 22.91 -1.16
CA ALA A 55 -25.10 23.56 -0.53
C ALA A 55 -24.89 23.91 0.96
N GLN A 56 -23.92 23.28 1.60
CA GLN A 56 -23.54 23.52 2.99
C GLN A 56 -22.14 24.15 3.13
N GLY A 57 -21.51 24.52 2.02
CA GLY A 57 -20.16 25.06 2.01
C GLY A 57 -19.10 24.09 2.51
N LYS A 58 -19.34 22.77 2.48
CA LYS A 58 -18.47 21.74 3.03
C LYS A 58 -17.70 21.05 1.92
N LYS A 59 -16.36 21.10 1.99
CA LYS A 59 -15.49 20.33 1.13
C LYS A 59 -14.20 19.94 1.86
N GLY A 60 -13.87 18.65 1.86
CA GLY A 60 -12.64 18.15 2.46
C GLY A 60 -12.83 16.90 3.31
N TRP A 61 -11.87 16.66 4.21
CA TRP A 61 -11.84 15.51 5.11
C TRP A 61 -12.42 15.82 6.48
N PHE A 62 -13.23 14.91 7.00
CA PHE A 62 -13.96 15.03 8.28
C PHE A 62 -13.90 13.72 9.06
N LEU A 63 -14.20 13.76 10.36
CA LEU A 63 -14.32 12.57 11.21
C LEU A 63 -15.65 11.84 11.05
N ASN A 64 -16.61 12.42 10.37
CA ASN A 64 -17.90 11.78 10.08
C ASN A 64 -18.41 12.07 8.67
N ALA A 65 -19.27 11.20 8.17
CA ALA A 65 -19.84 11.31 6.82
C ALA A 65 -20.73 12.54 6.60
N ALA A 66 -21.29 13.11 7.66
CA ALA A 66 -22.11 14.33 7.57
C ALA A 66 -21.28 15.63 7.45
N GLY A 67 -19.96 15.56 7.60
CA GLY A 67 -19.09 16.73 7.60
C GLY A 67 -19.38 17.71 8.75
N THR A 68 -19.81 17.21 9.89
CA THR A 68 -20.11 18.03 11.08
C THR A 68 -19.02 17.93 12.16
N SER A 69 -18.18 16.90 12.09
CA SER A 69 -17.08 16.68 13.03
C SER A 69 -15.74 16.94 12.32
N GLN A 70 -15.08 18.01 12.74
CA GLN A 70 -13.78 18.42 12.19
C GLN A 70 -12.65 17.54 12.73
N ILE A 71 -11.61 17.37 11.91
CA ILE A 71 -10.35 16.75 12.36
C ILE A 71 -9.62 17.76 13.23
N PRO A 72 -9.22 17.41 14.47
CA PRO A 72 -8.40 18.29 15.30
C PRO A 72 -7.11 18.70 14.59
N GLY A 73 -6.86 19.98 14.45
CA GLY A 73 -5.71 20.50 13.69
C GLY A 73 -5.86 20.44 12.18
N GLY A 74 -7.04 20.03 11.64
CA GLY A 74 -7.28 19.93 10.20
C GLY A 74 -6.72 18.66 9.54
N ALA A 75 -6.97 18.49 8.27
CA ALA A 75 -6.46 17.34 7.50
C ALA A 75 -4.92 17.36 7.34
N GLU A 76 -4.30 18.51 7.42
CA GLU A 76 -2.84 18.69 7.43
C GLU A 76 -2.14 18.13 8.68
N SER A 77 -2.88 17.91 9.77
CA SER A 77 -2.35 17.28 10.98
C SER A 77 -2.24 15.76 10.90
N VAL A 78 -2.88 15.15 9.91
CA VAL A 78 -2.90 13.70 9.71
C VAL A 78 -1.85 13.32 8.67
N SER A 79 -0.77 12.68 9.12
CA SER A 79 0.30 12.18 8.24
C SER A 79 0.06 10.74 7.84
N LEU A 80 0.26 10.44 6.57
CA LEU A 80 0.25 9.11 5.99
C LEU A 80 1.69 8.76 5.62
N ALA A 81 2.30 7.85 6.36
CA ALA A 81 3.70 7.51 6.17
C ALA A 81 3.93 6.84 4.81
N ALA A 82 5.07 7.12 4.17
CA ALA A 82 5.46 6.52 2.90
C ALA A 82 5.39 4.98 2.96
N GLY A 83 4.89 4.38 1.89
CA GLY A 83 4.76 2.93 1.75
C GLY A 83 3.78 2.24 2.69
N ARG A 84 3.14 2.97 3.58
CA ARG A 84 2.03 2.44 4.36
C ARG A 84 0.82 2.21 3.49
N ALA A 85 0.05 1.21 3.83
CA ALA A 85 -1.26 1.01 3.22
C ALA A 85 -2.31 1.87 3.93
N VAL A 86 -3.26 2.34 3.16
CA VAL A 86 -4.51 2.92 3.65
C VAL A 86 -5.67 2.03 3.23
N TRP A 87 -6.63 1.90 4.09
CA TRP A 87 -7.85 1.18 3.79
C TRP A 87 -8.93 2.16 3.35
N CYS A 88 -9.39 2.00 2.11
CA CYS A 88 -10.37 2.89 1.53
C CYS A 88 -11.70 2.17 1.28
N LEU A 89 -12.78 2.86 1.53
CA LEU A 89 -14.14 2.44 1.24
C LEU A 89 -14.82 3.52 0.43
N GLY A 90 -15.05 3.27 -0.84
CA GLY A 90 -15.71 4.19 -1.76
C GLY A 90 -16.44 3.44 -2.86
N LYS A 91 -17.55 3.97 -3.34
CA LYS A 91 -18.37 3.35 -4.40
C LYS A 91 -17.88 3.82 -5.78
N GLY A 92 -16.82 3.20 -6.31
CA GLY A 92 -16.25 3.56 -7.62
C GLY A 92 -15.57 4.93 -7.66
N LEU A 93 -15.33 5.54 -6.49
CA LEU A 93 -14.63 6.82 -6.38
C LEU A 93 -13.11 6.61 -6.47
N LYS A 94 -12.41 7.62 -6.95
CA LYS A 94 -10.96 7.62 -7.08
C LYS A 94 -10.35 8.51 -6.00
N LEU A 95 -9.34 8.00 -5.32
CA LEU A 95 -8.46 8.78 -4.45
C LEU A 95 -7.29 9.28 -5.32
N VAL A 96 -7.10 10.58 -5.34
CA VAL A 96 -6.05 11.24 -6.11
C VAL A 96 -5.08 11.89 -5.13
N PRO A 97 -3.86 11.39 -5.01
CA PRO A 97 -2.81 12.07 -4.26
C PRO A 97 -2.32 13.31 -5.03
N ALA A 98 -2.11 14.40 -4.33
CA ALA A 98 -1.34 15.52 -4.82
C ALA A 98 0.05 15.48 -4.16
N GLY A 99 1.11 15.73 -4.92
CA GLY A 99 2.48 15.74 -4.40
C GLY A 99 3.51 15.33 -5.44
N MET A 100 4.77 15.32 -5.04
CA MET A 100 5.87 14.89 -5.90
C MET A 100 5.92 13.35 -5.96
N VAL A 101 6.25 12.86 -7.14
CA VAL A 101 6.55 11.44 -7.36
C VAL A 101 7.89 11.14 -6.71
N ASN A 102 7.96 10.01 -6.01
CA ASN A 102 9.24 9.52 -5.48
C ASN A 102 10.10 9.03 -6.65
N GLU A 103 11.21 9.71 -6.88
CA GLU A 103 12.20 9.35 -7.91
C GLU A 103 13.32 8.46 -7.37
N SER A 104 13.27 8.12 -6.10
CA SER A 104 14.28 7.30 -5.42
C SER A 104 13.76 5.90 -5.10
N LEU A 105 14.69 4.98 -4.83
CA LEU A 105 14.37 3.67 -4.29
C LEU A 105 13.67 3.82 -2.93
N VAL A 106 12.56 3.13 -2.74
CA VAL A 106 11.81 3.12 -1.48
C VAL A 106 12.04 1.80 -0.75
N ALA A 107 12.51 1.88 0.48
CA ALA A 107 12.82 0.74 1.31
C ALA A 107 11.83 0.65 2.48
N PHE A 108 11.15 -0.49 2.63
CA PHE A 108 10.19 -0.74 3.71
C PHE A 108 10.64 -1.90 4.58
N THR A 109 10.83 -1.65 5.86
CA THR A 109 11.12 -2.71 6.81
C THR A 109 9.81 -3.33 7.30
N SER A 110 9.69 -4.65 7.15
CA SER A 110 8.57 -5.42 7.67
C SER A 110 8.62 -5.50 9.19
N ASN A 111 7.47 -5.78 9.82
CA ASN A 111 7.41 -6.02 11.25
C ASN A 111 8.38 -7.13 11.67
N SER A 112 9.08 -6.95 12.79
CA SER A 112 9.99 -7.95 13.36
C SER A 112 9.28 -9.17 13.97
N GLY A 113 7.99 -9.05 14.27
CA GLY A 113 7.16 -10.13 14.79
C GLY A 113 6.64 -11.10 13.72
N THR A 114 5.68 -11.91 14.09
CA THR A 114 5.02 -12.90 13.21
C THR A 114 3.86 -12.32 12.41
N GLY A 115 3.55 -11.04 12.61
CA GLY A 115 2.43 -10.35 11.94
C GLY A 115 2.77 -9.84 10.55
N TYR A 116 1.75 -9.68 9.73
CA TYR A 116 1.86 -9.03 8.43
C TYR A 116 2.08 -7.51 8.59
N THR A 117 2.82 -6.95 7.67
CA THR A 117 2.94 -5.51 7.47
C THR A 117 2.12 -5.11 6.25
N ALA A 118 1.24 -4.13 6.40
CA ALA A 118 0.48 -3.56 5.30
C ALA A 118 1.38 -2.59 4.52
N MET A 119 1.61 -2.89 3.26
CA MET A 119 2.46 -2.12 2.35
C MET A 119 1.74 -1.91 1.01
N GLY A 120 2.34 -1.12 0.12
CA GLY A 120 1.81 -0.95 -1.22
C GLY A 120 2.84 -0.46 -2.22
N ASN A 121 2.53 -0.64 -3.50
CA ASN A 121 3.28 -0.01 -4.57
C ASN A 121 3.07 1.51 -4.47
N CYS A 122 4.10 2.20 -4.00
CA CYS A 122 4.11 3.65 -3.80
C CYS A 122 4.61 4.41 -5.05
N THR A 123 4.84 3.72 -6.16
CA THR A 123 5.23 4.36 -7.41
C THR A 123 4.00 4.69 -8.26
N PRO A 124 4.07 5.68 -9.15
CA PRO A 124 2.96 6.05 -10.04
C PRO A 124 2.80 5.07 -11.21
N VAL A 125 3.68 4.09 -11.33
CA VAL A 125 3.70 3.09 -12.40
C VAL A 125 3.52 1.69 -11.86
N ASP A 126 3.05 0.79 -12.71
CA ASP A 126 3.03 -0.63 -12.42
C ASP A 126 4.46 -1.16 -12.32
N ILE A 127 4.70 -2.03 -11.34
CA ILE A 127 5.98 -2.71 -11.17
C ILE A 127 5.77 -4.22 -11.25
N THR A 128 6.78 -4.94 -11.72
CA THR A 128 6.75 -6.40 -11.72
C THR A 128 7.48 -6.94 -10.50
N LEU A 129 7.08 -8.13 -10.05
CA LEU A 129 7.61 -8.74 -8.83
C LEU A 129 9.13 -8.96 -8.88
N ASP A 130 9.71 -9.21 -10.06
CA ASP A 130 11.16 -9.37 -10.26
C ASP A 130 11.95 -8.09 -9.97
N LYS A 131 11.32 -6.92 -10.01
CA LYS A 131 11.95 -5.64 -9.67
C LYS A 131 12.07 -5.40 -8.17
N LEU A 132 11.28 -6.12 -7.37
CA LEU A 132 11.37 -6.03 -5.93
C LEU A 132 12.52 -6.87 -5.41
N THR A 133 13.35 -6.29 -4.56
CA THR A 133 14.45 -6.99 -3.89
C THR A 133 14.30 -6.93 -2.38
N VAL A 134 14.98 -7.84 -1.70
CA VAL A 134 14.93 -7.94 -0.23
C VAL A 134 16.33 -7.79 0.34
N SER A 135 16.43 -7.06 1.43
CA SER A 135 17.68 -6.85 2.18
C SER A 135 17.44 -7.01 3.69
N GLY A 136 18.51 -6.87 4.48
CA GLY A 136 18.44 -7.02 5.93
C GLY A 136 18.72 -8.45 6.42
N TYR A 137 19.29 -9.32 5.58
CA TYR A 137 19.73 -10.67 5.95
C TYR A 137 21.15 -10.94 5.48
N ALA A 138 21.84 -11.84 6.16
CA ALA A 138 23.17 -12.31 5.73
C ALA A 138 23.06 -13.55 4.84
N THR A 139 22.29 -14.55 5.27
CA THR A 139 22.04 -15.79 4.53
C THR A 139 20.63 -16.30 4.82
N MET A 140 20.04 -17.04 3.89
CA MET A 140 18.76 -17.71 4.06
C MET A 140 18.92 -19.22 3.87
N SER A 141 18.20 -20.01 4.67
CA SER A 141 18.00 -21.44 4.45
C SER A 141 16.65 -21.74 3.79
N ALA A 142 15.74 -20.79 3.84
CA ALA A 142 14.41 -20.82 3.22
C ALA A 142 13.92 -19.39 3.02
N GLY A 143 12.85 -19.21 2.25
CA GLY A 143 12.23 -17.91 2.05
C GLY A 143 11.73 -17.33 3.38
N GLN A 144 12.23 -16.15 3.72
CA GLN A 144 11.92 -15.47 4.99
C GLN A 144 11.04 -14.24 4.81
N LEU A 145 10.87 -13.77 3.59
CA LEU A 145 9.92 -12.70 3.28
C LEU A 145 8.88 -13.24 2.31
N MET A 146 7.62 -12.96 2.61
CA MET A 146 6.47 -13.39 1.84
C MET A 146 5.58 -12.20 1.50
N LEU A 147 5.14 -12.12 0.26
CA LEU A 147 4.14 -11.16 -0.20
C LEU A 147 2.84 -11.86 -0.55
N LYS A 148 1.72 -11.24 -0.18
CA LYS A 148 0.38 -11.56 -0.68
C LYS A 148 -0.18 -10.34 -1.36
N LEU A 149 -0.35 -10.40 -2.66
CA LEU A 149 -1.02 -9.34 -3.40
C LEU A 149 -2.51 -9.36 -3.08
N LEU A 150 -3.09 -8.18 -2.97
CA LEU A 150 -4.49 -8.02 -2.62
C LEU A 150 -5.28 -7.54 -3.82
N THR A 151 -6.47 -8.12 -4.01
CA THR A 151 -7.47 -7.56 -4.91
C THR A 151 -7.90 -6.18 -4.41
N PRO A 152 -8.56 -5.36 -5.24
CA PRO A 152 -9.19 -4.13 -4.77
C PRO A 152 -10.15 -4.34 -3.59
N THR A 153 -10.66 -5.56 -3.43
CA THR A 153 -11.58 -5.94 -2.35
C THR A 153 -10.87 -6.39 -1.06
N GLY A 154 -9.53 -6.41 -1.07
CA GLY A 154 -8.73 -6.81 0.10
C GLY A 154 -8.59 -8.31 0.31
N THR A 155 -9.09 -9.14 -0.62
CA THR A 155 -8.84 -10.58 -0.62
C THR A 155 -7.49 -10.89 -1.28
N ALA A 156 -6.89 -12.05 -0.97
CA ALA A 156 -5.68 -12.47 -1.67
C ALA A 156 -5.98 -12.70 -3.16
N GLU A 157 -5.27 -11.99 -4.03
CA GLU A 157 -5.41 -12.10 -5.48
C GLU A 157 -4.56 -13.25 -6.01
N SER A 158 -3.31 -13.26 -5.56
CA SER A 158 -2.33 -14.24 -5.97
C SER A 158 -1.22 -14.40 -4.93
N GLY A 159 -0.47 -15.45 -5.06
CA GLY A 159 0.58 -15.80 -4.11
C GLY A 159 0.11 -16.85 -3.09
N PRO A 160 0.78 -17.00 -1.95
CA PRO A 160 1.89 -16.13 -1.51
C PRO A 160 3.16 -16.30 -2.37
N TYR A 161 3.92 -15.22 -2.50
CA TYR A 161 5.23 -15.19 -3.14
C TYR A 161 6.32 -15.07 -2.07
N TYR A 162 7.35 -15.91 -2.16
CA TYR A 162 8.44 -15.95 -1.19
C TYR A 162 9.74 -15.47 -1.83
N TRP A 163 10.42 -14.53 -1.18
CA TRP A 163 11.80 -14.23 -1.53
C TRP A 163 12.71 -15.30 -0.97
N VAL A 164 13.51 -15.90 -1.82
CA VAL A 164 14.47 -16.95 -1.49
C VAL A 164 15.85 -16.49 -1.97
N ASP A 165 16.86 -16.59 -1.10
CA ASP A 165 18.26 -16.38 -1.45
C ASP A 165 19.10 -17.44 -0.75
N ILE A 166 19.30 -18.56 -1.44
CA ILE A 166 20.05 -19.75 -0.96
C ILE A 166 21.19 -20.01 -1.92
N PRO A 167 22.36 -19.33 -1.75
CA PRO A 167 23.49 -19.43 -2.68
C PRO A 167 23.98 -20.87 -2.89
N ALA A 168 24.00 -21.68 -1.82
CA ALA A 168 24.41 -23.09 -1.88
C ALA A 168 23.54 -23.94 -2.83
N GLN A 169 22.34 -23.47 -3.18
CA GLN A 169 21.41 -24.12 -4.10
C GLN A 169 21.24 -23.34 -5.41
N SER A 170 22.04 -22.29 -5.63
CA SER A 170 21.91 -21.37 -6.77
C SER A 170 20.50 -20.80 -6.94
N LYS A 171 19.80 -20.58 -5.81
CA LYS A 171 18.43 -20.04 -5.78
C LYS A 171 18.44 -18.62 -5.29
N ARG A 172 17.99 -17.69 -6.13
CA ARG A 172 17.76 -16.31 -5.74
C ARG A 172 16.57 -15.73 -6.51
N GLY A 173 15.61 -15.17 -5.79
CA GLY A 173 14.45 -14.53 -6.39
C GLY A 173 13.13 -14.89 -5.71
N TRP A 174 12.03 -14.69 -6.44
CA TRP A 174 10.68 -14.94 -5.99
C TRP A 174 10.17 -16.30 -6.42
N PHE A 175 9.52 -17.03 -5.50
CA PHE A 175 9.00 -18.38 -5.68
C PHE A 175 7.61 -18.51 -5.06
N LEU A 176 6.87 -19.57 -5.44
CA LEU A 176 5.56 -19.89 -4.84
C LEU A 176 5.66 -20.59 -3.49
N ASN A 177 6.86 -21.01 -3.07
CA ASN A 177 7.08 -21.62 -1.76
C ASN A 177 8.40 -21.18 -1.14
N ALA A 178 8.48 -21.28 0.19
CA ALA A 178 9.67 -20.88 0.96
C ALA A 178 10.91 -21.73 0.68
N ALA A 179 10.78 -22.94 0.14
CA ALA A 179 11.90 -23.80 -0.21
C ALA A 179 12.55 -23.43 -1.55
N GLY A 180 11.95 -22.50 -2.33
CA GLY A 180 12.41 -22.13 -3.67
C GLY A 180 12.38 -23.32 -4.65
N THR A 181 11.43 -24.23 -4.52
CA THR A 181 11.25 -25.39 -5.39
C THR A 181 10.09 -25.25 -6.35
N SER A 182 9.14 -24.35 -6.05
CA SER A 182 7.98 -24.08 -6.89
C SER A 182 8.15 -22.72 -7.58
N GLN A 183 8.33 -22.78 -8.90
CA GLN A 183 8.50 -21.60 -9.73
C GLN A 183 7.16 -20.87 -9.96
N ILE A 184 7.23 -19.57 -10.15
CA ILE A 184 6.08 -18.77 -10.60
C ILE A 184 5.88 -19.04 -12.10
N PRO A 185 4.69 -19.43 -12.55
CA PRO A 185 4.40 -19.58 -13.98
C PRO A 185 4.69 -18.28 -14.75
N GLY A 186 5.52 -18.36 -15.78
CA GLY A 186 5.98 -17.18 -16.52
C GLY A 186 7.07 -16.36 -15.80
N GLY A 187 7.53 -16.80 -14.62
CA GLY A 187 8.54 -16.10 -13.81
C GLY A 187 7.99 -14.93 -13.01
N ALA A 188 8.83 -14.31 -12.18
CA ALA A 188 8.43 -13.17 -11.35
C ALA A 188 8.06 -11.92 -12.16
N SER A 189 8.58 -11.79 -13.39
CA SER A 189 8.22 -10.70 -14.32
C SER A 189 6.78 -10.78 -14.84
N SER A 190 6.13 -11.95 -14.75
CA SER A 190 4.71 -12.12 -15.12
C SER A 190 3.73 -11.62 -14.06
N VAL A 191 4.22 -11.31 -12.86
CA VAL A 191 3.40 -10.84 -11.74
C VAL A 191 3.50 -9.32 -11.63
N THR A 192 2.43 -8.63 -11.98
CA THR A 192 2.35 -7.17 -11.95
C THR A 192 1.72 -6.69 -10.64
N ILE A 193 2.34 -5.71 -10.02
CA ILE A 193 1.82 -4.98 -8.86
C ILE A 193 1.44 -3.58 -9.37
N ALA A 194 0.16 -3.35 -9.57
CA ALA A 194 -0.33 -2.10 -10.13
C ALA A 194 0.04 -0.89 -9.25
N ALA A 195 0.18 0.28 -9.86
CA ALA A 195 0.39 1.54 -9.17
C ALA A 195 -0.64 1.74 -8.04
N GLY A 196 -0.16 2.09 -6.85
CA GLY A 196 -1.01 2.27 -5.67
C GLY A 196 -1.63 0.98 -5.10
N ARG A 197 -1.33 -0.21 -5.64
CA ARG A 197 -1.86 -1.47 -5.15
C ARG A 197 -1.24 -1.85 -3.81
N GLY A 198 -2.11 -2.15 -2.82
CA GLY A 198 -1.69 -2.67 -1.53
C GLY A 198 -1.38 -4.17 -1.55
N PHE A 199 -0.51 -4.59 -0.64
CA PHE A 199 -0.18 -5.99 -0.39
C PHE A 199 0.20 -6.24 1.07
N TRP A 200 0.09 -7.48 1.51
CA TRP A 200 0.58 -7.93 2.80
C TRP A 200 2.01 -8.44 2.67
N CYS A 201 2.89 -7.98 3.55
CA CYS A 201 4.26 -8.44 3.67
C CYS A 201 4.47 -9.10 5.04
N LEU A 202 5.00 -10.31 5.05
CA LEU A 202 5.48 -11.00 6.24
C LEU A 202 6.99 -11.24 6.08
N GLY A 203 7.82 -10.57 6.88
CA GLY A 203 9.25 -10.58 6.62
C GLY A 203 10.16 -10.56 7.85
N LYS A 204 9.62 -10.62 9.05
CA LYS A 204 10.39 -10.69 10.32
C LYS A 204 11.52 -9.65 10.43
N GLY A 205 11.23 -8.40 10.11
CA GLY A 205 12.19 -7.30 10.14
C GLY A 205 13.05 -7.15 8.88
N LEU A 206 12.79 -7.93 7.83
CA LEU A 206 13.46 -7.75 6.54
C LEU A 206 12.94 -6.53 5.79
N THR A 207 13.78 -5.95 4.96
CA THR A 207 13.46 -4.78 4.16
C THR A 207 13.12 -5.18 2.74
N LEU A 208 11.93 -4.79 2.28
CA LEU A 208 11.51 -4.85 0.89
C LEU A 208 11.91 -3.55 0.20
N ASN A 209 12.62 -3.66 -0.91
CA ASN A 209 13.05 -2.51 -1.70
C ASN A 209 12.20 -2.44 -2.97
N ILE A 210 11.54 -1.31 -3.17
CA ILE A 210 10.82 -0.95 -4.39
C ILE A 210 11.72 -0.03 -5.20
N PRO A 211 12.05 -0.33 -6.47
CA PRO A 211 12.93 0.50 -7.26
C PRO A 211 12.31 1.88 -7.56
N ALA A 212 13.16 2.85 -7.86
CA ALA A 212 12.71 4.11 -8.42
C ALA A 212 11.89 3.87 -9.70
N PRO A 213 10.80 4.61 -9.92
CA PRO A 213 10.04 4.51 -11.15
C PRO A 213 10.90 5.00 -12.33
N VAL A 214 10.82 4.29 -13.45
CA VAL A 214 11.30 4.83 -14.73
C VAL A 214 10.11 5.56 -15.33
N LEU A 215 10.23 6.87 -15.43
CA LEU A 215 9.23 7.74 -16.07
C LEU A 215 9.70 7.95 -17.50
N ASP A 216 8.94 7.46 -18.47
CA ASP A 216 9.17 7.66 -19.91
C ASP A 216 8.72 9.07 -20.32
#